data_88c10152f043617a5142ad6154b231e6
#
_entry.id   88c10152f043617a5142ad6154b231e6
#
_cell.length_a   1.000
_cell.length_b   1.000
_cell.length_c   1.000
_cell.angle_alpha   90.00
_cell.angle_beta   90.00
_cell.angle_gamma   90.00
#
_symmetry.space_group_name_H-M   'P 1'
#
loop_
_entity.id
_entity.type
_entity.pdbx_description
1 polymer ?
#
loop_
_entity_poly.entity_id
_entity_poly.type
_entity_poly.pdbx_seq_one_letter_code
_entity_poly.pdbx_strand_id
1 'polypeptide(L)'
;MELRGFMHEMILTELEDAVGVENVSHSSDQKLAYGTDYFWLARMTVDKGGNPALPDYVVRPGCAEEVSKVLKIANYYKLPVQTWGGGSGSQGGALPMAGGIVLDIKRMDKLLDIDTKAGTITCETGMIFQALEWYANEQGFSVMHLPSCLTCCTVGGALAHNGIGILSTKYGKIDDQCLALEVVLPNG
;
A
#
# COMPACT_ATOMS: atom_id res chain seq x y z
N MET A 1 1.78 -14.91 -29.94
CA MET A 1 1.87 -15.46 -28.58
C MET A 1 3.28 -15.31 -28.00
N GLU A 2 4.32 -15.60 -28.77
CA GLU A 2 5.74 -15.49 -28.35
C GLU A 2 6.18 -14.09 -27.90
N LEU A 3 5.84 -13.01 -28.62
CA LEU A 3 6.20 -11.65 -28.27
C LEU A 3 5.62 -11.17 -26.90
N ARG A 4 4.42 -11.61 -26.55
CA ARG A 4 3.83 -11.30 -25.25
C ARG A 4 4.54 -12.03 -24.11
N GLY A 5 4.94 -13.30 -24.34
CA GLY A 5 5.73 -14.07 -23.37
C GLY A 5 7.07 -13.41 -23.11
N PHE A 6 7.80 -13.06 -24.18
CA PHE A 6 9.10 -12.39 -24.08
C PHE A 6 9.03 -11.04 -23.33
N MET A 7 8.02 -10.22 -23.63
CA MET A 7 7.84 -8.95 -22.94
C MET A 7 7.51 -9.14 -21.45
N HIS A 8 6.72 -10.16 -21.11
CA HIS A 8 6.41 -10.51 -19.72
C HIS A 8 7.67 -10.89 -18.94
N GLU A 9 8.54 -11.70 -19.52
CA GLU A 9 9.82 -12.14 -18.94
C GLU A 9 10.77 -10.95 -18.72
N MET A 10 10.85 -10.04 -19.68
CA MET A 10 11.67 -8.82 -19.53
C MET A 10 11.17 -7.93 -18.39
N ILE A 11 9.88 -7.67 -18.33
CA ILE A 11 9.28 -6.86 -17.25
C ILE A 11 9.52 -7.52 -15.90
N LEU A 12 9.33 -8.83 -15.80
CA LEU A 12 9.56 -9.59 -14.58
C LEU A 12 11.00 -9.42 -14.10
N THR A 13 11.97 -9.64 -14.98
CA THR A 13 13.41 -9.49 -14.67
C THR A 13 13.74 -8.08 -14.19
N GLU A 14 13.24 -7.03 -14.88
CA GLU A 14 13.50 -5.65 -14.46
C GLU A 14 12.86 -5.32 -13.09
N LEU A 15 11.68 -5.87 -12.80
CA LEU A 15 11.04 -5.70 -11.49
C LEU A 15 11.84 -6.44 -10.39
N GLU A 16 12.32 -7.65 -10.69
CA GLU A 16 13.17 -8.43 -9.79
C GLU A 16 14.51 -7.74 -9.50
N ASP A 17 15.13 -7.15 -10.52
CA ASP A 17 16.34 -6.34 -10.37
C ASP A 17 16.11 -5.07 -9.54
N ALA A 18 14.88 -4.53 -9.57
CA ALA A 18 14.54 -3.32 -8.83
C ALA A 18 14.34 -3.55 -7.32
N VAL A 19 13.73 -4.67 -6.92
CA VAL A 19 13.29 -4.90 -5.53
C VAL A 19 13.75 -6.25 -4.93
N GLY A 20 14.44 -7.11 -5.71
CA GLY A 20 14.81 -8.48 -5.36
C GLY A 20 13.77 -9.51 -5.78
N VAL A 21 14.23 -10.69 -6.21
CA VAL A 21 13.42 -11.79 -6.76
C VAL A 21 12.31 -12.23 -5.78
N GLU A 22 12.63 -12.31 -4.48
CA GLU A 22 11.69 -12.71 -3.43
C GLU A 22 10.56 -11.71 -3.20
N ASN A 23 10.69 -10.49 -3.72
CA ASN A 23 9.75 -9.39 -3.54
C ASN A 23 8.87 -9.13 -4.78
N VAL A 24 9.01 -9.95 -5.81
CA VAL A 24 8.15 -9.93 -7.01
C VAL A 24 7.42 -11.24 -7.13
N SER A 25 6.15 -11.20 -7.47
CA SER A 25 5.39 -12.40 -7.78
C SER A 25 4.43 -12.16 -8.94
N HIS A 26 4.30 -13.18 -9.78
CA HIS A 26 3.30 -13.27 -10.82
C HIS A 26 2.47 -14.56 -10.72
N SER A 27 2.60 -15.30 -9.59
CA SER A 27 1.86 -16.53 -9.36
C SER A 27 0.36 -16.27 -9.18
N SER A 28 -0.48 -17.20 -9.60
CA SER A 28 -1.93 -17.11 -9.52
C SER A 28 -2.42 -16.88 -8.09
N ASP A 29 -1.82 -17.55 -7.11
CA ASP A 29 -2.22 -17.49 -5.71
C ASP A 29 -1.95 -16.10 -5.12
N GLN A 30 -0.75 -15.55 -5.39
CA GLN A 30 -0.40 -14.20 -4.95
C GLN A 30 -1.29 -13.14 -5.61
N LYS A 31 -1.54 -13.25 -6.92
CA LYS A 31 -2.43 -12.33 -7.63
C LYS A 31 -3.85 -12.39 -7.08
N LEU A 32 -4.35 -13.57 -6.76
CA LEU A 32 -5.68 -13.75 -6.18
C LEU A 32 -5.83 -13.08 -4.81
N ALA A 33 -4.77 -13.10 -3.99
CA ALA A 33 -4.77 -12.44 -2.68
C ALA A 33 -4.98 -10.92 -2.75
N TYR A 34 -4.65 -10.30 -3.88
CA TYR A 34 -4.86 -8.86 -4.13
C TYR A 34 -6.07 -8.58 -5.04
N GLY A 35 -6.85 -9.59 -5.37
CA GLY A 35 -8.03 -9.48 -6.25
C GLY A 35 -9.28 -8.95 -5.55
N THR A 36 -9.29 -8.89 -4.23
CA THR A 36 -10.40 -8.37 -3.42
C THR A 36 -9.87 -7.61 -2.21
N ASP A 37 -10.44 -6.45 -1.94
CA ASP A 37 -10.23 -5.67 -0.72
C ASP A 37 -11.50 -5.72 0.19
N TYR A 38 -11.65 -4.77 1.10
CA TYR A 38 -12.85 -4.69 1.95
C TYR A 38 -14.08 -4.12 1.22
N PHE A 39 -13.98 -3.76 -0.06
CA PHE A 39 -15.10 -3.26 -0.86
C PHE A 39 -16.12 -4.38 -1.13
N TRP A 40 -17.31 -4.22 -0.58
CA TRP A 40 -18.36 -5.25 -0.60
C TRP A 40 -18.76 -5.68 -2.01
N LEU A 41 -18.74 -4.77 -2.99
CA LEU A 41 -19.15 -5.07 -4.37
C LEU A 41 -18.18 -6.03 -5.06
N ALA A 42 -16.87 -5.87 -4.83
CA ALA A 42 -15.85 -6.78 -5.36
C ALA A 42 -16.06 -8.19 -4.80
N ARG A 43 -16.27 -8.31 -3.49
CA ARG A 43 -16.56 -9.59 -2.83
C ARG A 43 -17.85 -10.22 -3.35
N MET A 44 -18.92 -9.44 -3.43
CA MET A 44 -20.19 -9.92 -3.97
C MET A 44 -20.07 -10.42 -5.42
N THR A 45 -19.24 -9.78 -6.25
CA THR A 45 -18.97 -10.22 -7.62
C THR A 45 -18.34 -11.61 -7.65
N VAL A 46 -17.34 -11.85 -6.80
CA VAL A 46 -16.68 -13.15 -6.66
C VAL A 46 -17.63 -14.20 -6.10
N ASP A 47 -18.40 -13.87 -5.06
CA ASP A 47 -19.38 -14.77 -4.44
C ASP A 47 -20.49 -15.21 -5.43
N LYS A 48 -20.78 -14.39 -6.43
CA LYS A 48 -21.71 -14.72 -7.53
C LYS A 48 -21.05 -15.42 -8.73
N GLY A 49 -19.80 -15.86 -8.58
CA GLY A 49 -19.05 -16.57 -9.62
C GLY A 49 -18.40 -15.67 -10.67
N GLY A 50 -18.32 -14.36 -10.43
CA GLY A 50 -17.56 -13.44 -11.28
C GLY A 50 -16.06 -13.53 -10.99
N ASN A 51 -15.25 -13.02 -11.91
CA ASN A 51 -13.81 -12.99 -11.74
C ASN A 51 -13.37 -11.80 -10.88
N PRO A 52 -12.42 -11.97 -9.96
CA PRO A 52 -11.80 -10.85 -9.27
C PRO A 52 -10.95 -10.01 -10.24
N ALA A 53 -10.71 -8.75 -9.87
CA ALA A 53 -9.70 -7.93 -10.55
C ALA A 53 -8.31 -8.44 -10.18
N LEU A 54 -7.52 -8.90 -11.15
CA LEU A 54 -6.19 -9.47 -10.88
C LEU A 54 -5.08 -8.57 -11.46
N PRO A 55 -3.99 -8.35 -10.69
CA PRO A 55 -2.80 -7.69 -11.23
C PRO A 55 -2.03 -8.64 -12.14
N ASP A 56 -1.13 -8.11 -12.98
CA ASP A 56 -0.16 -8.91 -13.71
C ASP A 56 1.03 -9.29 -12.81
N TYR A 57 1.46 -8.34 -11.97
CA TYR A 57 2.57 -8.50 -11.02
C TYR A 57 2.19 -7.96 -9.64
N VAL A 58 2.73 -8.59 -8.61
CA VAL A 58 2.73 -8.10 -7.22
C VAL A 58 4.17 -7.77 -6.86
N VAL A 59 4.43 -6.51 -6.50
CA VAL A 59 5.76 -6.00 -6.19
C VAL A 59 5.77 -5.40 -4.79
N ARG A 60 6.76 -5.78 -3.97
CA ARG A 60 6.89 -5.37 -2.58
C ARG A 60 8.17 -4.58 -2.36
N PRO A 61 8.17 -3.26 -2.59
CA PRO A 61 9.34 -2.43 -2.34
C PRO A 61 9.61 -2.27 -0.84
N GLY A 62 10.89 -2.12 -0.47
CA GLY A 62 11.34 -1.93 0.90
C GLY A 62 11.82 -0.50 1.21
N CYS A 63 11.88 0.38 0.19
CA CYS A 63 12.29 1.78 0.35
C CYS A 63 11.77 2.65 -0.81
N ALA A 64 11.89 3.98 -0.67
CA ALA A 64 11.43 4.94 -1.67
C ALA A 64 12.18 4.81 -3.00
N GLU A 65 13.46 4.44 -2.98
CA GLU A 65 14.28 4.23 -4.18
C GLU A 65 13.78 3.04 -5.00
N GLU A 66 13.36 1.95 -4.34
CA GLU A 66 12.75 0.80 -5.00
C GLU A 66 11.40 1.18 -5.61
N VAL A 67 10.57 1.93 -4.90
CA VAL A 67 9.31 2.48 -5.44
C VAL A 67 9.57 3.30 -6.69
N SER A 68 10.58 4.18 -6.66
CA SER A 68 10.98 5.00 -7.81
C SER A 68 11.35 4.15 -9.03
N LYS A 69 12.15 3.10 -8.84
CA LYS A 69 12.54 2.18 -9.93
C LYS A 69 11.32 1.48 -10.52
N VAL A 70 10.44 0.93 -9.68
CA VAL A 70 9.21 0.25 -10.13
C VAL A 70 8.31 1.20 -10.93
N LEU A 71 8.14 2.46 -10.48
CA LEU A 71 7.34 3.44 -11.21
C LEU A 71 7.95 3.82 -12.56
N LYS A 72 9.30 3.89 -12.67
CA LYS A 72 9.98 4.11 -13.96
C LYS A 72 9.77 2.96 -14.94
N ILE A 73 9.86 1.71 -14.46
CA ILE A 73 9.56 0.51 -15.24
C ILE A 73 8.09 0.54 -15.70
N ALA A 74 7.16 0.79 -14.78
CA ALA A 74 5.74 0.88 -15.09
C ALA A 74 5.44 1.95 -16.15
N ASN A 75 6.09 3.12 -16.07
CA ASN A 75 5.95 4.19 -17.07
C ASN A 75 6.50 3.77 -18.45
N TYR A 76 7.64 3.11 -18.48
CA TYR A 76 8.27 2.66 -19.73
C TYR A 76 7.37 1.65 -20.46
N TYR A 77 6.85 0.64 -19.74
CA TYR A 77 5.98 -0.40 -20.30
C TYR A 77 4.49 -0.04 -20.34
N LYS A 78 4.11 1.18 -19.88
CA LYS A 78 2.72 1.64 -19.81
C LYS A 78 1.83 0.72 -18.95
N LEU A 79 2.38 0.20 -17.86
CA LEU A 79 1.65 -0.63 -16.92
C LEU A 79 0.90 0.24 -15.90
N PRO A 80 -0.38 -0.03 -15.64
CA PRO A 80 -1.08 0.55 -14.51
C PRO A 80 -0.41 0.15 -13.18
N VAL A 81 -0.39 1.07 -12.21
CA VAL A 81 0.11 0.77 -10.86
C VAL A 81 -0.99 1.02 -9.85
N GLN A 82 -1.26 0.02 -9.04
CA GLN A 82 -2.20 0.10 -7.93
C GLN A 82 -1.44 -0.05 -6.62
N THR A 83 -1.44 0.99 -5.78
CA THR A 83 -0.82 0.92 -4.46
C THR A 83 -1.70 0.10 -3.51
N TRP A 84 -1.07 -0.77 -2.73
CA TRP A 84 -1.73 -1.62 -1.75
C TRP A 84 -1.11 -1.43 -0.36
N GLY A 85 -1.92 -1.03 0.61
CA GLY A 85 -1.59 -1.05 2.03
C GLY A 85 -2.24 -2.25 2.73
N GLY A 86 -3.20 -2.02 3.62
CA GLY A 86 -3.93 -3.07 4.32
C GLY A 86 -5.13 -3.66 3.57
N GLY A 87 -5.51 -3.16 2.41
CA GLY A 87 -6.72 -3.59 1.69
C GLY A 87 -8.03 -3.36 2.46
N SER A 88 -8.01 -2.48 3.46
CA SER A 88 -9.15 -2.24 4.38
C SER A 88 -10.12 -1.17 3.90
N GLY A 89 -9.87 -0.54 2.77
CA GLY A 89 -10.73 0.49 2.18
C GLY A 89 -12.05 -0.08 1.65
N SER A 90 -13.16 0.62 1.95
CA SER A 90 -14.51 0.18 1.58
C SER A 90 -14.99 0.72 0.22
N GLN A 91 -14.13 1.37 -0.55
CA GLN A 91 -14.47 2.04 -1.81
C GLN A 91 -13.78 1.41 -3.05
N GLY A 92 -13.04 0.30 -2.87
CA GLY A 92 -12.36 -0.38 -3.96
C GLY A 92 -11.08 0.32 -4.46
N GLY A 93 -10.55 1.27 -3.69
CA GLY A 93 -9.39 2.07 -4.07
C GLY A 93 -8.07 1.29 -4.15
N ALA A 94 -8.02 0.06 -3.63
CA ALA A 94 -6.85 -0.81 -3.71
C ALA A 94 -6.95 -1.85 -4.85
N LEU A 95 -8.10 -1.97 -5.52
CA LEU A 95 -8.33 -3.02 -6.51
C LEU A 95 -7.58 -2.76 -7.83
N PRO A 96 -6.86 -3.73 -8.38
CA PRO A 96 -6.14 -3.62 -9.64
C PRO A 96 -7.07 -3.77 -10.85
N MET A 97 -8.06 -2.86 -11.00
CA MET A 97 -9.11 -2.96 -12.00
C MET A 97 -8.61 -2.96 -13.44
N ALA A 98 -7.42 -2.44 -13.70
CA ALA A 98 -6.80 -2.38 -15.02
C ALA A 98 -5.64 -3.39 -15.19
N GLY A 99 -5.49 -4.36 -14.28
CA GLY A 99 -4.31 -5.24 -14.26
C GLY A 99 -3.05 -4.51 -13.81
N GLY A 100 -1.92 -4.79 -14.44
CA GLY A 100 -0.65 -4.11 -14.20
C GLY A 100 0.01 -4.53 -12.89
N ILE A 101 0.59 -3.59 -12.17
CA ILE A 101 1.38 -3.83 -10.96
C ILE A 101 0.57 -3.47 -9.73
N VAL A 102 0.43 -4.41 -8.79
CA VAL A 102 0.12 -4.08 -7.39
C VAL A 102 1.42 -3.79 -6.66
N LEU A 103 1.53 -2.58 -6.12
CA LEU A 103 2.66 -2.09 -5.33
C LEU A 103 2.29 -2.20 -3.85
N ASP A 104 2.71 -3.30 -3.22
CA ASP A 104 2.46 -3.56 -1.79
C ASP A 104 3.54 -2.93 -0.92
N ILE A 105 3.18 -1.88 -0.19
CA ILE A 105 4.12 -1.07 0.60
C ILE A 105 4.42 -1.62 2.00
N LYS A 106 3.87 -2.77 2.40
CA LYS A 106 3.94 -3.27 3.79
C LYS A 106 5.35 -3.67 4.26
N ARG A 107 6.35 -3.80 3.36
CA ARG A 107 7.76 -3.95 3.77
C ARG A 107 8.38 -2.67 4.31
N MET A 108 7.79 -1.52 4.02
CA MET A 108 8.21 -0.20 4.52
C MET A 108 7.50 0.07 5.85
N ASP A 109 7.86 -0.66 6.91
CA ASP A 109 7.13 -0.71 8.18
C ASP A 109 7.92 -0.22 9.40
N LYS A 110 9.06 0.46 9.20
CA LYS A 110 9.93 0.87 10.28
C LYS A 110 9.44 2.11 11.00
N LEU A 111 9.59 2.11 12.32
CA LEU A 111 9.62 3.34 13.12
C LEU A 111 10.95 4.05 12.87
N LEU A 112 10.91 5.32 12.48
CA LEU A 112 12.10 6.10 12.15
C LEU A 112 12.52 7.02 13.31
N ASP A 113 11.56 7.69 13.96
CA ASP A 113 11.84 8.62 15.06
C ASP A 113 10.61 8.85 15.94
N ILE A 114 10.86 9.14 17.24
CA ILE A 114 9.87 9.67 18.18
C ILE A 114 10.49 10.84 18.93
N ASP A 115 10.01 12.05 18.65
CA ASP A 115 10.35 13.24 19.44
C ASP A 115 9.25 13.55 20.47
N THR A 116 9.47 13.13 21.71
CA THR A 116 8.51 13.34 22.81
C THR A 116 8.41 14.81 23.24
N LYS A 117 9.38 15.66 22.91
CA LYS A 117 9.33 17.09 23.21
C LYS A 117 8.49 17.85 22.19
N ALA A 118 8.68 17.50 20.92
CA ALA A 118 7.86 18.06 19.83
C ALA A 118 6.46 17.40 19.74
N GLY A 119 6.30 16.21 20.33
CA GLY A 119 5.08 15.40 20.19
C GLY A 119 4.91 14.86 18.78
N THR A 120 6.00 14.46 18.12
CA THR A 120 5.97 13.95 16.75
C THR A 120 6.47 12.52 16.68
N ILE A 121 5.93 11.75 15.73
CA ILE A 121 6.36 10.38 15.42
C ILE A 121 6.56 10.28 13.90
N THR A 122 7.69 9.70 13.48
CA THR A 122 8.03 9.49 12.08
C THR A 122 8.16 8.00 11.80
N CYS A 123 7.45 7.52 10.80
CA CYS A 123 7.47 6.12 10.41
C CYS A 123 7.37 5.94 8.90
N GLU A 124 7.71 4.76 8.43
CA GLU A 124 7.46 4.35 7.05
C GLU A 124 5.96 4.09 6.81
N THR A 125 5.50 4.30 5.58
CA THR A 125 4.08 4.34 5.21
C THR A 125 3.37 2.98 5.24
N GLY A 126 4.13 1.90 5.17
CA GLY A 126 3.63 0.52 5.25
C GLY A 126 3.38 0.01 6.67
N MET A 127 3.81 0.77 7.69
CA MET A 127 3.55 0.42 9.09
C MET A 127 2.06 0.28 9.36
N ILE A 128 1.66 -0.80 10.05
CA ILE A 128 0.28 -0.98 10.51
C ILE A 128 -0.02 0.06 11.59
N PHE A 129 -1.16 0.72 11.49
CA PHE A 129 -1.52 1.85 12.35
C PHE A 129 -1.56 1.46 13.84
N GLN A 130 -1.95 0.24 14.16
CA GLN A 130 -1.92 -0.29 15.52
C GLN A 130 -0.49 -0.33 16.09
N ALA A 131 0.52 -0.65 15.29
CA ALA A 131 1.91 -0.65 15.73
C ALA A 131 2.38 0.77 16.05
N LEU A 132 2.02 1.75 15.19
CA LEU A 132 2.30 3.16 15.45
C LEU A 132 1.69 3.64 16.76
N GLU A 133 0.45 3.27 17.04
CA GLU A 133 -0.24 3.59 18.30
C GLU A 133 0.45 2.96 19.51
N TRP A 134 0.93 1.71 19.40
CA TRP A 134 1.68 1.05 20.48
C TRP A 134 3.00 1.78 20.77
N TYR A 135 3.76 2.16 19.74
CA TYR A 135 5.00 2.94 19.94
C TYR A 135 4.72 4.29 20.63
N ALA A 136 3.66 4.98 20.25
CA ALA A 136 3.25 6.22 20.93
C ALA A 136 2.87 5.98 22.39
N ASN A 137 2.11 4.91 22.67
CA ASN A 137 1.66 4.55 24.02
C ASN A 137 2.83 4.20 24.96
N GLU A 138 3.88 3.55 24.46
CA GLU A 138 5.10 3.26 25.22
C GLU A 138 5.79 4.54 25.74
N GLN A 139 5.59 5.66 25.04
CA GLN A 139 6.09 6.97 25.43
C GLN A 139 5.07 7.82 26.21
N GLY A 140 3.90 7.25 26.55
CA GLY A 140 2.82 7.95 27.26
C GLY A 140 1.97 8.87 26.36
N PHE A 141 2.02 8.70 25.04
CA PHE A 141 1.25 9.46 24.05
C PHE A 141 0.25 8.55 23.30
N SER A 142 -0.61 9.16 22.51
CA SER A 142 -1.46 8.49 21.54
C SER A 142 -1.50 9.31 20.26
N VAL A 143 -1.59 8.64 19.11
CA VAL A 143 -1.73 9.31 17.80
C VAL A 143 -3.09 10.00 17.66
N MET A 144 -4.07 9.68 18.54
CA MET A 144 -5.43 10.26 18.55
C MET A 144 -6.22 10.06 17.26
N HIS A 145 -5.78 9.15 16.41
CA HIS A 145 -6.52 8.68 15.24
C HIS A 145 -6.79 7.18 15.37
N LEU A 146 -8.03 6.82 15.69
CA LEU A 146 -8.44 5.44 15.91
C LEU A 146 -9.48 5.03 14.87
N PRO A 147 -9.07 4.63 13.65
CA PRO A 147 -9.99 4.15 12.63
C PRO A 147 -10.50 2.75 12.95
N SER A 148 -11.66 2.37 12.44
CA SER A 148 -12.24 1.04 12.65
C SER A 148 -11.35 -0.11 12.14
N CYS A 149 -10.45 0.18 11.19
CA CYS A 149 -9.49 -0.75 10.60
C CYS A 149 -8.08 -0.65 11.21
N LEU A 150 -7.93 -0.12 12.43
CA LEU A 150 -6.67 0.14 13.11
C LEU A 150 -5.66 -1.02 13.04
N THR A 151 -6.16 -2.26 13.18
CA THR A 151 -5.32 -3.47 13.21
C THR A 151 -4.83 -3.94 11.83
N CYS A 152 -5.31 -3.37 10.75
CA CYS A 152 -4.98 -3.82 9.40
C CYS A 152 -4.64 -2.67 8.42
N CYS A 153 -5.09 -1.44 8.65
CA CYS A 153 -4.70 -0.33 7.79
C CYS A 153 -3.24 0.07 8.01
N THR A 154 -2.59 0.48 6.94
CA THR A 154 -1.25 1.09 7.01
C THR A 154 -1.36 2.59 7.19
N VAL A 155 -0.32 3.22 7.74
CA VAL A 155 -0.26 4.68 7.93
C VAL A 155 -0.45 5.41 6.60
N GLY A 156 0.29 5.02 5.55
CA GLY A 156 0.15 5.59 4.22
C GLY A 156 -1.23 5.35 3.60
N GLY A 157 -1.83 4.17 3.82
CA GLY A 157 -3.19 3.87 3.38
C GLY A 157 -4.25 4.72 4.07
N ALA A 158 -4.10 4.96 5.37
CA ALA A 158 -5.00 5.84 6.13
C ALA A 158 -4.93 7.29 5.62
N LEU A 159 -3.72 7.79 5.35
CA LEU A 159 -3.50 9.12 4.76
C LEU A 159 -4.08 9.23 3.35
N ALA A 160 -3.80 8.26 2.48
CA ALA A 160 -4.29 8.25 1.10
C ALA A 160 -5.82 8.20 1.01
N HIS A 161 -6.47 7.55 1.99
CA HIS A 161 -7.93 7.49 2.10
C HIS A 161 -8.54 8.72 2.79
N ASN A 162 -7.72 9.57 3.41
CA ASN A 162 -8.14 10.66 4.28
C ASN A 162 -9.08 10.17 5.39
N GLY A 163 -8.63 9.16 6.14
CA GLY A 163 -9.42 8.38 7.08
C GLY A 163 -9.97 9.21 8.24
N ILE A 164 -11.16 8.81 8.71
CA ILE A 164 -11.80 9.34 9.91
C ILE A 164 -11.77 8.26 10.99
N GLY A 165 -11.38 8.63 12.21
CA GLY A 165 -11.41 7.78 13.39
C GLY A 165 -12.45 8.24 14.42
N ILE A 166 -12.65 7.44 15.46
CA ILE A 166 -13.64 7.74 16.52
C ILE A 166 -13.32 9.03 17.31
N LEU A 167 -12.07 9.48 17.29
CA LEU A 167 -11.62 10.69 17.97
C LEU A 167 -11.57 11.92 17.05
N SER A 168 -11.92 11.78 15.77
CA SER A 168 -11.78 12.85 14.78
C SER A 168 -12.64 14.09 15.05
N THR A 169 -13.74 13.96 15.78
CA THR A 169 -14.56 15.11 16.20
C THR A 169 -13.80 16.07 17.11
N LYS A 170 -12.77 15.60 17.82
CA LYS A 170 -11.95 16.41 18.72
C LYS A 170 -10.57 16.73 18.13
N TYR A 171 -9.94 15.78 17.47
CA TYR A 171 -8.53 15.85 17.07
C TYR A 171 -8.33 15.98 15.56
N GLY A 172 -9.40 16.05 14.78
CA GLY A 172 -9.33 16.13 13.33
C GLY A 172 -9.20 14.76 12.65
N LYS A 173 -9.09 14.80 11.33
CA LYS A 173 -8.82 13.62 10.50
C LYS A 173 -7.32 13.32 10.48
N ILE A 174 -6.93 12.23 9.82
CA ILE A 174 -5.51 11.84 9.73
C ILE A 174 -4.64 12.88 9.02
N ASP A 175 -5.15 13.58 8.02
CA ASP A 175 -4.45 14.65 7.31
C ASP A 175 -4.18 15.87 8.19
N ASP A 176 -5.09 16.22 9.12
CA ASP A 176 -4.91 17.30 10.08
C ASP A 176 -3.74 17.04 11.05
N GLN A 177 -3.37 15.76 11.24
CA GLN A 177 -2.29 15.33 12.13
C GLN A 177 -0.97 15.10 11.38
N CYS A 178 -0.97 15.11 10.06
CA CYS A 178 0.20 14.87 9.24
C CYS A 178 1.00 16.16 9.06
N LEU A 179 2.25 16.16 9.54
CA LEU A 179 3.14 17.33 9.43
C LEU A 179 3.93 17.34 8.13
N ALA A 180 4.36 16.18 7.64
CA ALA A 180 5.16 16.05 6.43
C ALA A 180 5.01 14.66 5.82
N LEU A 181 5.24 14.56 4.51
CA LEU A 181 5.23 13.32 3.74
C LEU A 181 6.44 13.29 2.81
N GLU A 182 7.08 12.12 2.73
CA GLU A 182 7.92 11.78 1.59
C GLU A 182 7.05 11.17 0.50
N VAL A 183 7.14 11.67 -0.72
CA VAL A 183 6.28 11.24 -1.84
C VAL A 183 7.14 10.89 -3.05
N VAL A 184 6.93 9.70 -3.59
CA VAL A 184 7.45 9.33 -4.91
C VAL A 184 6.40 9.69 -5.96
N LEU A 185 6.77 10.58 -6.89
CA LEU A 185 5.86 11.04 -7.94
C LEU A 185 5.60 9.94 -8.98
N PRO A 186 4.50 10.04 -9.78
CA PRO A 186 4.16 9.00 -10.76
C PRO A 186 5.25 8.72 -11.81
N ASN A 187 6.14 9.65 -12.05
CA ASN A 187 7.28 9.48 -12.96
C ASN A 187 8.53 8.86 -12.30
N GLY A 188 8.40 8.48 -11.03
CA GLY A 188 9.51 7.96 -10.24
C GLY A 188 10.49 9.03 -9.78
#